data_8adcae4aea0009e6ea5b25bc022bcf59
#
_entry.id   8adcae4aea0009e6ea5b25bc022bcf59
#
_cell.length_a   1.000
_cell.length_b   1.000
_cell.length_c   1.000
_cell.angle_alpha   90.00
_cell.angle_beta   90.00
_cell.angle_gamma   90.00
#
_symmetry.space_group_name_H-M   'P 1'
#
loop_
_entity.id
_entity.type
_entity.pdbx_description
1 polymer ?
#
loop_
_entity_poly.entity_id
_entity_poly.type
_entity_poly.pdbx_seq_one_letter_code
_entity_poly.pdbx_strand_id
1 'polypeptide(L)'
;MHTVIRSATKEVLLGHDQKFCIIGERINPTGRRIFQEQLRAGDLSAIERDVAAQVAGGAMILDINMGVPLTDEPDLLGRAITLVQSITDLPICIDSSVVEALEVGLAAYQGRALVNSITAEDDRMAAILPLVKKYDAAVIALPNDHDEIPMEPEKRLALVDKIVRVATTEYGIPLADIVIDPLAMPIGADPQVGRSFFETVYAIRQRYGINMTCGAGNNSFGMPGRDELGASFLPMAIASGLTSAIMEARSPRMVSAVKAADVVMGNDEWGMAWIGDYRSKMAAVKAAAEALATQ
;
A
#
# COMPACT_ATOMS: atom_id res chain seq x y z
N MET A 1 11.96 -12.53 7.10
CA MET A 1 12.26 -12.03 5.72
C MET A 1 11.83 -10.57 5.65
N HIS A 2 12.67 -9.68 5.10
CA HIS A 2 12.34 -8.25 5.00
C HIS A 2 12.33 -7.83 3.54
N THR A 3 11.30 -7.07 3.14
CA THR A 3 11.29 -6.31 1.89
C THR A 3 11.75 -4.90 2.20
N VAL A 4 12.79 -4.43 1.52
CA VAL A 4 13.39 -3.12 1.73
C VAL A 4 12.85 -2.15 0.67
N ILE A 5 12.21 -1.09 1.10
CA ILE A 5 11.77 0.04 0.25
C ILE A 5 12.47 1.29 0.77
N ARG A 6 13.07 2.09 -0.11
CA ARG A 6 13.81 3.28 0.34
C ARG A 6 13.67 4.45 -0.63
N SER A 7 13.67 5.64 -0.08
CA SER A 7 13.94 6.89 -0.79
C SER A 7 15.45 7.16 -0.84
N ALA A 8 15.86 8.34 -1.27
CA ALA A 8 17.26 8.75 -1.21
C ALA A 8 17.81 8.83 0.22
N THR A 9 16.96 9.03 1.24
CA THR A 9 17.37 9.33 2.63
C THR A 9 16.71 8.47 3.69
N LYS A 10 15.65 7.73 3.35
CA LYS A 10 14.85 6.96 4.31
C LYS A 10 14.62 5.54 3.83
N GLU A 11 14.70 4.59 4.74
CA GLU A 11 14.43 3.18 4.51
C GLU A 11 13.22 2.72 5.32
N VAL A 12 12.39 1.90 4.71
CA VAL A 12 11.24 1.23 5.33
C VAL A 12 11.37 -0.26 5.10
N LEU A 13 11.27 -1.04 6.16
CA LEU A 13 11.30 -2.49 6.14
C LEU A 13 9.88 -3.04 6.32
N LEU A 14 9.42 -3.86 5.36
CA LEU A 14 8.25 -4.71 5.55
C LEU A 14 8.73 -6.04 6.11
N GLY A 15 8.06 -6.52 7.16
CA GLY A 15 8.42 -7.79 7.79
C GLY A 15 7.43 -8.19 8.88
N HIS A 16 7.34 -9.50 9.16
CA HIS A 16 6.46 -10.02 10.22
C HIS A 16 6.93 -9.69 11.65
N ASP A 17 8.16 -9.24 11.79
CA ASP A 17 8.83 -8.76 13.01
C ASP A 17 8.98 -7.23 13.04
N GLN A 18 8.34 -6.55 12.10
CA GLN A 18 8.34 -5.09 12.00
C GLN A 18 6.95 -4.54 12.34
N LYS A 19 6.86 -3.25 12.66
CA LYS A 19 5.58 -2.56 12.74
C LYS A 19 4.88 -2.62 11.39
N PHE A 20 3.57 -2.72 11.43
CA PHE A 20 2.76 -2.76 10.22
C PHE A 20 2.98 -1.51 9.36
N CYS A 21 3.29 -1.69 8.08
CA CYS A 21 3.59 -0.58 7.20
C CYS A 21 2.30 0.00 6.58
N ILE A 22 2.04 1.27 6.88
CA ILE A 22 0.94 2.05 6.28
C ILE A 22 1.43 2.65 4.97
N ILE A 23 0.84 2.23 3.85
CA ILE A 23 1.04 2.81 2.52
C ILE A 23 -0.15 3.74 2.26
N GLY A 24 0.13 5.04 2.12
CA GLY A 24 -0.92 6.04 1.95
C GLY A 24 -1.51 6.01 0.54
N GLU A 25 -2.84 5.88 0.43
CA GLU A 25 -3.58 5.67 -0.84
C GLU A 25 -4.06 6.95 -1.53
N ARG A 26 -3.82 8.14 -0.93
CA ARG A 26 -4.58 9.33 -1.33
C ARG A 26 -4.18 9.93 -2.67
N ILE A 27 -2.96 9.73 -3.14
CA ILE A 27 -2.48 10.26 -4.42
C ILE A 27 -2.92 9.31 -5.54
N ASN A 28 -4.23 9.21 -5.70
CA ASN A 28 -4.90 8.36 -6.69
C ASN A 28 -6.16 9.09 -7.18
N PRO A 29 -6.36 9.25 -8.51
CA PRO A 29 -7.51 9.96 -9.08
C PRO A 29 -8.82 9.18 -9.03
N THR A 30 -8.80 7.88 -8.72
CA THR A 30 -9.99 7.04 -8.70
C THR A 30 -11.04 7.59 -7.73
N GLY A 31 -12.26 7.85 -8.24
CA GLY A 31 -13.35 8.43 -7.46
C GLY A 31 -13.18 9.90 -7.07
N ARG A 32 -12.14 10.60 -7.57
CA ARG A 32 -11.81 11.99 -7.21
C ARG A 32 -11.95 12.92 -8.41
N ARG A 33 -13.19 13.28 -8.73
CA ARG A 33 -13.51 14.08 -9.92
C ARG A 33 -12.69 15.37 -10.04
N ILE A 34 -12.57 16.17 -8.97
CA ILE A 34 -11.78 17.41 -8.98
C ILE A 34 -10.31 17.12 -9.27
N PHE A 35 -9.74 16.09 -8.66
CA PHE A 35 -8.35 15.74 -8.89
C PHE A 35 -8.12 15.23 -10.33
N GLN A 36 -9.07 14.48 -10.90
CA GLN A 36 -9.01 14.10 -12.32
C GLN A 36 -9.03 15.32 -13.26
N GLU A 37 -9.87 16.33 -12.97
CA GLU A 37 -9.94 17.56 -13.75
C GLU A 37 -8.60 18.35 -13.66
N GLN A 38 -7.99 18.42 -12.47
CA GLN A 38 -6.67 19.01 -12.27
C GLN A 38 -5.59 18.29 -13.07
N LEU A 39 -5.55 16.96 -13.01
CA LEU A 39 -4.58 16.15 -13.78
C LEU A 39 -4.73 16.34 -15.29
N ARG A 40 -5.97 16.43 -15.82
CA ARG A 40 -6.21 16.76 -17.24
C ARG A 40 -5.69 18.13 -17.63
N ALA A 41 -5.67 19.07 -16.69
CA ALA A 41 -5.09 20.40 -16.87
C ALA A 41 -3.57 20.44 -16.61
N GLY A 42 -2.94 19.29 -16.25
CA GLY A 42 -1.53 19.23 -15.86
C GLY A 42 -1.22 19.86 -14.50
N ASP A 43 -2.26 20.15 -13.68
CA ASP A 43 -2.15 20.74 -12.35
C ASP A 43 -1.93 19.66 -11.29
N LEU A 44 -0.77 19.68 -10.64
CA LEU A 44 -0.36 18.76 -9.57
C LEU A 44 -0.46 19.39 -8.16
N SER A 45 -1.01 20.58 -8.01
CA SER A 45 -1.03 21.34 -6.74
C SER A 45 -1.75 20.61 -5.59
N ALA A 46 -2.71 19.71 -5.90
CA ALA A 46 -3.40 18.93 -4.89
C ALA A 46 -2.48 17.90 -4.20
N ILE A 47 -1.40 17.48 -4.86
CA ILE A 47 -0.48 16.44 -4.35
C ILE A 47 0.21 16.91 -3.08
N GLU A 48 0.67 18.16 -3.01
CA GLU A 48 1.38 18.70 -1.83
C GLU A 48 0.53 18.60 -0.56
N ARG A 49 -0.74 19.01 -0.65
CA ARG A 49 -1.69 18.89 0.45
C ARG A 49 -1.96 17.42 0.82
N ASP A 50 -2.12 16.57 -0.17
CA ASP A 50 -2.40 15.15 0.05
C ASP A 50 -1.18 14.43 0.67
N VAL A 51 0.05 14.77 0.28
CA VAL A 51 1.29 14.30 0.90
C VAL A 51 1.36 14.74 2.36
N ALA A 52 1.22 16.04 2.62
CA ALA A 52 1.30 16.59 3.98
C ALA A 52 0.29 15.91 4.94
N ALA A 53 -0.94 15.71 4.46
CA ALA A 53 -2.00 15.07 5.24
C ALA A 53 -1.70 13.58 5.52
N GLN A 54 -1.16 12.84 4.57
CA GLN A 54 -0.80 11.42 4.74
C GLN A 54 0.43 11.24 5.65
N VAL A 55 1.44 12.10 5.51
CA VAL A 55 2.61 12.13 6.40
C VAL A 55 2.17 12.40 7.84
N ALA A 56 1.32 13.41 8.05
CA ALA A 56 0.76 13.74 9.37
C ALA A 56 -0.11 12.60 9.93
N GLY A 57 -0.78 11.83 9.06
CA GLY A 57 -1.57 10.66 9.42
C GLY A 57 -0.76 9.42 9.79
N GLY A 58 0.53 9.39 9.45
CA GLY A 58 1.43 8.28 9.79
C GLY A 58 1.71 7.32 8.65
N ALA A 59 1.50 7.73 7.39
CA ALA A 59 1.99 6.97 6.23
C ALA A 59 3.51 6.77 6.32
N MET A 60 3.97 5.58 5.95
CA MET A 60 5.38 5.22 5.88
C MET A 60 5.88 5.14 4.44
N ILE A 61 5.01 4.84 3.51
CA ILE A 61 5.20 4.82 2.05
C ILE A 61 4.01 5.56 1.43
N LEU A 62 4.19 6.19 0.28
CA LEU A 62 3.11 6.82 -0.49
C LEU A 62 2.87 6.08 -1.79
N ASP A 63 1.64 5.62 -2.00
CA ASP A 63 1.20 5.07 -3.28
C ASP A 63 0.79 6.20 -4.23
N ILE A 64 1.35 6.19 -5.44
CA ILE A 64 1.16 7.27 -6.44
C ILE A 64 0.63 6.68 -7.73
N ASN A 65 -0.61 7.05 -8.05
CA ASN A 65 -1.28 6.72 -9.30
C ASN A 65 -1.73 8.00 -10.03
N MET A 66 -1.44 8.08 -11.33
CA MET A 66 -1.81 9.21 -12.19
C MET A 66 -2.72 8.79 -13.36
N GLY A 67 -3.29 7.59 -13.31
CA GLY A 67 -4.14 7.03 -14.36
C GLY A 67 -5.46 7.77 -14.51
N VAL A 68 -5.53 8.67 -15.48
CA VAL A 68 -6.76 9.38 -15.89
C VAL A 68 -6.97 9.17 -17.39
N PRO A 69 -8.14 8.73 -17.83
CA PRO A 69 -8.40 8.57 -19.26
C PRO A 69 -8.14 9.85 -20.06
N LEU A 70 -7.53 9.70 -21.24
CA LEU A 70 -7.21 10.77 -22.18
C LEU A 70 -6.15 11.76 -21.66
N THR A 71 -5.23 11.32 -20.81
CA THR A 71 -4.04 12.07 -20.40
C THR A 71 -2.77 11.34 -20.81
N ASP A 72 -1.64 12.04 -20.79
CA ASP A 72 -0.30 11.44 -20.89
C ASP A 72 0.11 10.95 -19.48
N GLU A 73 -0.28 9.72 -19.17
CA GLU A 73 0.01 9.13 -17.84
C GLU A 73 1.50 9.00 -17.56
N PRO A 74 2.37 8.57 -18.51
CA PRO A 74 3.82 8.56 -18.32
C PRO A 74 4.40 9.90 -17.89
N ASP A 75 4.04 11.00 -18.57
CA ASP A 75 4.49 12.37 -18.20
C ASP A 75 3.98 12.75 -16.82
N LEU A 76 2.68 12.58 -16.57
CA LEU A 76 2.07 12.93 -15.29
C LEU A 76 2.70 12.16 -14.12
N LEU A 77 2.93 10.86 -14.27
CA LEU A 77 3.52 10.03 -13.21
C LEU A 77 4.97 10.42 -12.93
N GLY A 78 5.78 10.65 -13.95
CA GLY A 78 7.17 11.10 -13.79
C GLY A 78 7.26 12.45 -13.06
N ARG A 79 6.39 13.40 -13.42
CA ARG A 79 6.31 14.71 -12.76
C ARG A 79 5.80 14.61 -11.33
N ALA A 80 4.78 13.79 -11.08
CA ALA A 80 4.25 13.57 -9.74
C ALA A 80 5.29 12.96 -8.81
N ILE A 81 6.03 11.95 -9.26
CA ILE A 81 7.13 11.33 -8.50
C ILE A 81 8.22 12.35 -8.19
N THR A 82 8.64 13.15 -9.16
CA THR A 82 9.63 14.22 -8.96
C THR A 82 9.15 15.24 -7.93
N LEU A 83 7.89 15.67 -8.01
CA LEU A 83 7.29 16.58 -7.04
C LEU A 83 7.26 15.98 -5.64
N VAL A 84 6.75 14.74 -5.48
CA VAL A 84 6.65 14.09 -4.17
C VAL A 84 8.01 13.93 -3.51
N GLN A 85 9.04 13.53 -4.24
CA GLN A 85 10.42 13.43 -3.73
C GLN A 85 10.99 14.78 -3.26
N SER A 86 10.51 15.90 -3.79
CA SER A 86 10.96 17.24 -3.39
C SER A 86 10.32 17.73 -2.09
N ILE A 87 9.21 17.12 -1.64
CA ILE A 87 8.41 17.59 -0.50
C ILE A 87 8.34 16.60 0.66
N THR A 88 8.80 15.36 0.48
CA THR A 88 8.87 14.37 1.57
C THR A 88 10.03 13.40 1.36
N ASP A 89 10.52 12.83 2.47
CA ASP A 89 11.52 11.76 2.49
C ASP A 89 10.90 10.35 2.43
N LEU A 90 9.57 10.22 2.39
CA LEU A 90 8.93 8.92 2.37
C LEU A 90 9.23 8.17 1.07
N PRO A 91 9.50 6.86 1.13
CA PRO A 91 9.56 6.02 -0.05
C PRO A 91 8.24 5.99 -0.83
N ILE A 92 8.32 5.61 -2.11
CA ILE A 92 7.19 5.63 -3.04
C ILE A 92 6.84 4.20 -3.50
N CYS A 93 5.54 3.92 -3.53
CA CYS A 93 4.90 2.86 -4.28
C CYS A 93 4.42 3.47 -5.61
N ILE A 94 4.90 2.94 -6.73
CA ILE A 94 4.59 3.45 -8.08
C ILE A 94 3.47 2.59 -8.65
N ASP A 95 2.28 3.17 -8.79
CA ASP A 95 1.05 2.47 -9.19
C ASP A 95 0.62 2.87 -10.60
N SER A 96 0.69 1.94 -11.53
CA SER A 96 0.15 2.07 -12.88
C SER A 96 -0.14 0.73 -13.53
N SER A 97 -1.19 0.68 -14.36
CA SER A 97 -1.45 -0.42 -15.29
C SER A 97 -0.72 -0.25 -16.63
N VAL A 98 -0.14 0.93 -16.90
CA VAL A 98 0.57 1.26 -18.14
C VAL A 98 2.07 1.03 -17.94
N VAL A 99 2.65 0.12 -18.72
CA VAL A 99 4.06 -0.29 -18.58
C VAL A 99 5.01 0.87 -18.80
N GLU A 100 4.73 1.71 -19.78
CA GLU A 100 5.52 2.90 -20.11
C GLU A 100 5.50 3.93 -18.96
N ALA A 101 4.36 4.06 -18.27
CA ALA A 101 4.23 4.93 -17.10
C ALA A 101 5.06 4.40 -15.93
N LEU A 102 5.04 3.07 -15.69
CA LEU A 102 5.90 2.45 -14.68
C LEU A 102 7.38 2.68 -14.99
N GLU A 103 7.81 2.55 -16.24
CA GLU A 103 9.22 2.77 -16.62
C GLU A 103 9.64 4.22 -16.40
N VAL A 104 8.82 5.19 -16.82
CA VAL A 104 9.08 6.62 -16.59
C VAL A 104 9.11 6.94 -15.11
N GLY A 105 8.15 6.40 -14.33
CA GLY A 105 8.12 6.58 -12.88
C GLY A 105 9.35 6.02 -12.18
N LEU A 106 9.76 4.81 -12.53
CA LEU A 106 10.97 4.17 -11.99
C LEU A 106 12.23 4.94 -12.37
N ALA A 107 12.32 5.45 -13.60
CA ALA A 107 13.45 6.27 -14.03
C ALA A 107 13.55 7.62 -13.32
N ALA A 108 12.42 8.21 -12.93
CA ALA A 108 12.36 9.48 -12.19
C ALA A 108 12.63 9.30 -10.68
N TYR A 109 12.50 8.08 -10.15
CA TYR A 109 12.62 7.82 -8.72
C TYR A 109 14.06 7.65 -8.25
N GLN A 110 14.41 8.31 -7.15
CA GLN A 110 15.71 8.19 -6.50
C GLN A 110 15.60 7.35 -5.24
N GLY A 111 15.80 6.04 -5.38
CA GLY A 111 15.67 5.10 -4.26
C GLY A 111 15.39 3.68 -4.75
N ARG A 112 14.73 2.91 -3.91
CA ARG A 112 14.25 1.55 -4.21
C ARG A 112 12.73 1.56 -4.08
N ALA A 113 12.03 1.56 -5.20
CA ALA A 113 10.57 1.66 -5.26
C ALA A 113 9.89 0.33 -4.92
N LEU A 114 8.58 0.43 -4.59
CA LEU A 114 7.63 -0.67 -4.64
C LEU A 114 6.79 -0.49 -5.90
N VAL A 115 6.82 -1.44 -6.83
CA VAL A 115 6.03 -1.40 -8.07
C VAL A 115 4.63 -1.98 -7.79
N ASN A 116 3.59 -1.29 -8.16
CA ASN A 116 2.19 -1.72 -8.05
C ASN A 116 1.57 -1.73 -9.46
N SER A 117 1.37 -2.86 -10.13
CA SER A 117 1.59 -4.22 -9.72
C SER A 117 1.77 -5.16 -10.93
N ILE A 118 2.11 -6.41 -10.67
CA ILE A 118 1.95 -7.50 -11.64
C ILE A 118 0.73 -8.36 -11.25
N THR A 119 0.25 -9.13 -12.22
CA THR A 119 -0.73 -10.21 -12.01
C THR A 119 -0.08 -11.56 -12.34
N ALA A 120 -0.81 -12.68 -12.16
CA ALA A 120 -0.34 -14.00 -12.59
C ALA A 120 -0.44 -14.22 -14.12
N GLU A 121 -0.82 -13.21 -14.88
CA GLU A 121 -0.84 -13.20 -16.34
C GLU A 121 0.59 -13.20 -16.90
N ASP A 122 0.88 -14.10 -17.85
CA ASP A 122 2.23 -14.30 -18.36
C ASP A 122 2.77 -13.06 -19.09
N ASP A 123 1.93 -12.36 -19.83
CA ASP A 123 2.26 -11.12 -20.54
C ASP A 123 2.55 -9.97 -19.58
N ARG A 124 1.78 -9.85 -18.48
CA ARG A 124 2.02 -8.84 -17.44
C ARG A 124 3.34 -9.09 -16.72
N MET A 125 3.61 -10.34 -16.32
CA MET A 125 4.89 -10.70 -15.72
C MET A 125 6.05 -10.45 -16.68
N ALA A 126 5.91 -10.83 -17.96
CA ALA A 126 6.95 -10.62 -18.98
C ALA A 126 7.23 -9.13 -19.27
N ALA A 127 6.21 -8.28 -19.14
CA ALA A 127 6.37 -6.83 -19.37
C ALA A 127 7.00 -6.10 -18.19
N ILE A 128 6.66 -6.47 -16.94
CA ILE A 128 6.98 -5.66 -15.76
C ILE A 128 8.19 -6.23 -14.97
N LEU A 129 8.36 -7.56 -14.86
CA LEU A 129 9.48 -8.12 -14.09
C LEU A 129 10.87 -7.71 -14.61
N PRO A 130 11.10 -7.51 -15.92
CA PRO A 130 12.36 -6.91 -16.42
C PRO A 130 12.61 -5.50 -15.88
N LEU A 131 11.56 -4.67 -15.73
CA LEU A 131 11.67 -3.33 -15.14
C LEU A 131 11.99 -3.40 -13.65
N VAL A 132 11.29 -4.28 -12.90
CA VAL A 132 11.56 -4.53 -11.47
C VAL A 132 13.04 -4.86 -11.27
N LYS A 133 13.59 -5.76 -12.08
CA LYS A 133 15.00 -6.13 -12.03
C LYS A 133 15.94 -4.99 -12.45
N LYS A 134 15.63 -4.29 -13.54
CA LYS A 134 16.43 -3.18 -14.07
C LYS A 134 16.62 -2.06 -13.04
N TYR A 135 15.59 -1.76 -12.28
CA TYR A 135 15.56 -0.67 -11.30
C TYR A 135 15.76 -1.12 -9.85
N ASP A 136 16.13 -2.39 -9.62
CA ASP A 136 16.29 -2.98 -8.26
C ASP A 136 15.08 -2.69 -7.37
N ALA A 137 13.87 -2.78 -7.90
CA ALA A 137 12.63 -2.51 -7.18
C ALA A 137 12.08 -3.77 -6.49
N ALA A 138 11.19 -3.58 -5.51
CA ALA A 138 10.27 -4.62 -5.07
C ALA A 138 8.97 -4.52 -5.86
N VAL A 139 8.14 -5.58 -5.85
CA VAL A 139 6.92 -5.63 -6.65
C VAL A 139 5.75 -6.22 -5.87
N ILE A 140 4.59 -5.56 -5.96
CA ILE A 140 3.31 -6.12 -5.53
C ILE A 140 2.81 -7.05 -6.62
N ALA A 141 2.33 -8.23 -6.22
CA ALA A 141 1.83 -9.25 -7.12
C ALA A 141 0.44 -9.75 -6.70
N LEU A 142 -0.50 -9.69 -7.63
CA LEU A 142 -1.91 -10.05 -7.44
C LEU A 142 -2.14 -11.47 -7.98
N PRO A 143 -2.70 -12.40 -7.18
CA PRO A 143 -3.02 -13.75 -7.61
C PRO A 143 -4.36 -13.81 -8.38
N ASN A 144 -4.40 -13.13 -9.51
CA ASN A 144 -5.44 -13.22 -10.53
C ASN A 144 -4.82 -13.40 -11.91
N ASP A 145 -5.57 -13.97 -12.85
CA ASP A 145 -5.19 -14.14 -14.24
C ASP A 145 -6.28 -13.61 -15.19
N HIS A 146 -6.17 -13.93 -16.48
CA HIS A 146 -7.11 -13.48 -17.50
C HIS A 146 -8.54 -14.01 -17.31
N ASP A 147 -8.69 -15.18 -16.71
CA ASP A 147 -9.97 -15.88 -16.68
C ASP A 147 -10.87 -15.36 -15.56
N GLU A 148 -10.31 -15.19 -14.36
CA GLU A 148 -11.07 -14.76 -13.18
C GLU A 148 -10.23 -14.13 -12.07
N ILE A 149 -10.90 -13.44 -11.17
CA ILE A 149 -10.37 -13.13 -9.82
C ILE A 149 -10.85 -14.26 -8.91
N PRO A 150 -9.98 -15.20 -8.52
CA PRO A 150 -10.42 -16.36 -7.75
C PRO A 150 -10.86 -15.95 -6.34
N MET A 151 -11.95 -16.55 -5.87
CA MET A 151 -12.49 -16.29 -4.53
C MET A 151 -11.97 -17.30 -3.51
N GLU A 152 -11.57 -18.48 -3.97
CA GLU A 152 -11.12 -19.58 -3.13
C GLU A 152 -9.62 -19.43 -2.77
N PRO A 153 -9.24 -19.61 -1.48
CA PRO A 153 -7.86 -19.51 -1.02
C PRO A 153 -6.88 -20.43 -1.77
N GLU A 154 -7.30 -21.65 -2.10
CA GLU A 154 -6.47 -22.64 -2.79
C GLU A 154 -6.12 -22.20 -4.22
N LYS A 155 -7.08 -21.62 -4.95
CA LYS A 155 -6.84 -21.08 -6.29
C LYS A 155 -5.89 -19.89 -6.24
N ARG A 156 -6.10 -18.97 -5.28
CA ARG A 156 -5.18 -17.84 -5.06
C ARG A 156 -3.77 -18.33 -4.76
N LEU A 157 -3.65 -19.32 -3.87
CA LEU A 157 -2.34 -19.88 -3.52
C LEU A 157 -1.64 -20.53 -4.73
N ALA A 158 -2.37 -21.21 -5.61
CA ALA A 158 -1.82 -21.78 -6.84
C ALA A 158 -1.28 -20.67 -7.79
N LEU A 159 -1.96 -19.53 -7.89
CA LEU A 159 -1.47 -18.37 -8.66
C LEU A 159 -0.26 -17.71 -7.99
N VAL A 160 -0.23 -17.64 -6.65
CA VAL A 160 0.97 -17.19 -5.91
C VAL A 160 2.15 -18.12 -6.21
N ASP A 161 1.94 -19.45 -6.24
CA ASP A 161 2.98 -20.42 -6.61
C ASP A 161 3.54 -20.16 -8.01
N LYS A 162 2.67 -19.85 -8.99
CA LYS A 162 3.06 -19.47 -10.36
C LYS A 162 3.91 -18.20 -10.34
N ILE A 163 3.44 -17.13 -9.70
CA ILE A 163 4.13 -15.83 -9.62
C ILE A 163 5.51 -16.01 -9.00
N VAL A 164 5.58 -16.64 -7.81
CA VAL A 164 6.84 -16.86 -7.09
C VAL A 164 7.82 -17.65 -7.93
N ARG A 165 7.38 -18.75 -8.56
CA ARG A 165 8.21 -19.57 -9.43
C ARG A 165 8.76 -18.72 -10.60
N VAL A 166 7.90 -18.07 -11.35
CA VAL A 166 8.32 -17.27 -12.53
C VAL A 166 9.26 -16.15 -12.12
N ALA A 167 8.86 -15.33 -11.14
CA ALA A 167 9.67 -14.18 -10.71
C ALA A 167 11.06 -14.61 -10.20
N THR A 168 11.14 -15.69 -9.41
CA THR A 168 12.42 -16.11 -8.83
C THR A 168 13.28 -16.91 -9.80
N THR A 169 12.72 -17.85 -10.58
CA THR A 169 13.51 -18.77 -11.41
C THR A 169 13.80 -18.23 -12.80
N GLU A 170 12.88 -17.46 -13.39
CA GLU A 170 13.03 -16.97 -14.77
C GLU A 170 13.62 -15.56 -14.80
N TYR A 171 13.22 -14.69 -13.85
CA TYR A 171 13.70 -13.31 -13.79
C TYR A 171 14.75 -13.07 -12.70
N GLY A 172 14.93 -14.00 -11.76
CA GLY A 172 15.92 -13.88 -10.68
C GLY A 172 15.59 -12.77 -9.68
N ILE A 173 14.30 -12.46 -9.49
CA ILE A 173 13.82 -11.54 -8.45
C ILE A 173 13.92 -12.27 -7.11
N PRO A 174 14.58 -11.70 -6.10
CA PRO A 174 14.62 -12.31 -4.77
C PRO A 174 13.22 -12.50 -4.19
N LEU A 175 12.97 -13.61 -3.50
CA LEU A 175 11.68 -13.86 -2.86
C LEU A 175 11.29 -12.74 -1.88
N ALA A 176 12.26 -12.11 -1.22
CA ALA A 176 12.05 -10.98 -0.32
C ALA A 176 11.52 -9.72 -1.01
N ASP A 177 11.65 -9.62 -2.33
CA ASP A 177 11.23 -8.47 -3.12
C ASP A 177 9.85 -8.65 -3.76
N ILE A 178 9.21 -9.78 -3.51
CA ILE A 178 7.84 -10.07 -3.93
C ILE A 178 6.91 -9.82 -2.75
N VAL A 179 5.95 -8.90 -2.91
CA VAL A 179 4.92 -8.59 -1.91
C VAL A 179 3.58 -9.02 -2.49
N ILE A 180 2.93 -10.00 -1.88
CA ILE A 180 1.65 -10.51 -2.42
C ILE A 180 0.48 -9.64 -1.92
N ASP A 181 -0.43 -9.26 -2.84
CA ASP A 181 -1.75 -8.75 -2.48
C ASP A 181 -2.75 -9.91 -2.50
N PRO A 182 -3.25 -10.38 -1.34
CA PRO A 182 -4.20 -11.50 -1.29
C PRO A 182 -5.60 -11.17 -1.83
N LEU A 183 -5.83 -9.99 -2.41
CA LEU A 183 -7.08 -9.52 -3.01
C LEU A 183 -8.22 -9.33 -1.99
N ALA A 184 -8.20 -8.18 -1.30
CA ALA A 184 -9.32 -7.76 -0.46
C ALA A 184 -10.52 -7.37 -1.33
N MET A 185 -11.57 -8.20 -1.28
CA MET A 185 -12.80 -8.01 -2.05
C MET A 185 -13.90 -7.34 -1.21
N PRO A 186 -14.88 -6.65 -1.86
CA PRO A 186 -15.96 -5.99 -1.16
C PRO A 186 -16.90 -6.97 -0.42
N ILE A 187 -17.04 -6.80 0.88
CA ILE A 187 -17.97 -7.63 1.70
C ILE A 187 -19.44 -7.45 1.30
N GLY A 188 -19.77 -6.34 0.65
CA GLY A 188 -21.11 -6.11 0.11
C GLY A 188 -21.45 -6.98 -1.11
N ALA A 189 -20.44 -7.57 -1.77
CA ALA A 189 -20.64 -8.46 -2.91
C ALA A 189 -20.82 -9.93 -2.49
N ASP A 190 -20.07 -10.36 -1.45
CA ASP A 190 -20.16 -11.72 -0.90
C ASP A 190 -19.76 -11.69 0.60
N PRO A 191 -20.60 -12.25 1.51
CA PRO A 191 -20.31 -12.24 2.94
C PRO A 191 -19.12 -13.12 3.37
N GLN A 192 -18.60 -13.99 2.51
CA GLN A 192 -17.49 -14.88 2.83
C GLN A 192 -16.11 -14.31 2.45
N VAL A 193 -16.05 -13.21 1.67
CA VAL A 193 -14.77 -12.68 1.14
C VAL A 193 -13.78 -12.28 2.23
N GLY A 194 -14.25 -11.79 3.38
CA GLY A 194 -13.39 -11.44 4.51
C GLY A 194 -12.70 -12.69 5.08
N ARG A 195 -13.45 -13.77 5.29
CA ARG A 195 -12.90 -15.05 5.77
C ARG A 195 -11.91 -15.63 4.76
N SER A 196 -12.30 -15.73 3.50
CA SER A 196 -11.44 -16.21 2.41
C SER A 196 -10.14 -15.40 2.33
N PHE A 197 -10.21 -14.08 2.52
CA PHE A 197 -9.02 -13.23 2.57
C PHE A 197 -8.06 -13.62 3.71
N PHE A 198 -8.58 -13.77 4.94
CA PHE A 198 -7.74 -14.12 6.10
C PHE A 198 -7.14 -15.52 5.97
N GLU A 199 -7.89 -16.48 5.43
CA GLU A 199 -7.40 -17.84 5.14
C GLU A 199 -6.30 -17.81 4.07
N THR A 200 -6.45 -16.99 3.02
CA THR A 200 -5.43 -16.79 1.99
C THR A 200 -4.16 -16.17 2.57
N VAL A 201 -4.28 -15.10 3.38
CA VAL A 201 -3.13 -14.47 4.06
C VAL A 201 -2.38 -15.48 4.91
N TYR A 202 -3.10 -16.26 5.71
CA TYR A 202 -2.51 -17.28 6.58
C TYR A 202 -1.79 -18.37 5.76
N ALA A 203 -2.42 -18.86 4.68
CA ALA A 203 -1.84 -19.88 3.82
C ALA A 203 -0.54 -19.42 3.13
N ILE A 204 -0.52 -18.20 2.59
CA ILE A 204 0.68 -17.59 1.99
C ILE A 204 1.79 -17.43 3.01
N ARG A 205 1.47 -16.94 4.22
CA ARG A 205 2.44 -16.80 5.31
C ARG A 205 3.08 -18.13 5.67
N GLN A 206 2.26 -19.17 5.85
CA GLN A 206 2.76 -20.51 6.22
C GLN A 206 3.64 -21.12 5.12
N ARG A 207 3.31 -20.89 3.86
CA ARG A 207 4.02 -21.50 2.73
C ARG A 207 5.33 -20.82 2.40
N TYR A 208 5.36 -19.48 2.42
CA TYR A 208 6.48 -18.69 1.93
C TYR A 208 7.12 -17.77 2.97
N GLY A 209 6.36 -17.33 3.97
CA GLY A 209 6.81 -16.32 4.91
C GLY A 209 7.13 -14.96 4.26
N ILE A 210 6.61 -14.71 3.04
CA ILE A 210 6.78 -13.45 2.30
C ILE A 210 5.89 -12.35 2.86
N ASN A 211 6.24 -11.11 2.54
CA ASN A 211 5.46 -9.95 2.90
C ASN A 211 4.21 -9.82 2.04
N MET A 212 3.17 -9.23 2.61
CA MET A 212 1.88 -9.05 1.95
C MET A 212 1.34 -7.65 2.19
N THR A 213 0.57 -7.16 1.20
CA THR A 213 -0.16 -5.90 1.25
C THR A 213 -1.59 -6.10 0.77
N CYS A 214 -2.46 -5.12 0.94
CA CYS A 214 -3.75 -5.08 0.23
C CYS A 214 -4.28 -3.65 0.16
N GLY A 215 -5.16 -3.39 -0.79
CA GLY A 215 -6.02 -2.21 -0.76
C GLY A 215 -7.08 -2.34 0.33
N ALA A 216 -6.79 -1.87 1.55
CA ALA A 216 -7.66 -2.09 2.70
C ALA A 216 -9.06 -1.46 2.54
N GLY A 217 -9.16 -0.36 1.78
CA GLY A 217 -10.42 0.29 1.45
C GLY A 217 -11.36 -0.56 0.61
N ASN A 218 -10.86 -1.56 -0.12
CA ASN A 218 -11.67 -2.41 -0.99
C ASN A 218 -12.64 -3.27 -0.20
N ASN A 219 -12.24 -3.77 0.99
CA ASN A 219 -13.09 -4.63 1.82
C ASN A 219 -14.43 -3.96 2.18
N SER A 220 -14.41 -2.68 2.48
CA SER A 220 -15.60 -1.90 2.87
C SER A 220 -16.24 -1.12 1.73
N PHE A 221 -15.83 -1.35 0.47
CA PHE A 221 -16.36 -0.61 -0.67
C PHE A 221 -17.89 -0.81 -0.80
N GLY A 222 -18.62 0.31 -1.00
CA GLY A 222 -20.08 0.30 -1.10
C GLY A 222 -20.84 0.19 0.23
N MET A 223 -20.14 -0.02 1.36
CA MET A 223 -20.75 -0.14 2.68
C MET A 223 -20.80 1.21 3.41
N PRO A 224 -21.79 1.44 4.30
CA PRO A 224 -21.74 2.56 5.24
C PRO A 224 -20.71 2.30 6.34
N GLY A 225 -20.22 3.36 6.99
CA GLY A 225 -19.28 3.23 8.11
C GLY A 225 -17.94 2.59 7.73
N ARG A 226 -17.38 2.97 6.58
CA ARG A 226 -16.17 2.34 6.01
C ARG A 226 -14.97 2.36 6.96
N ASP A 227 -14.81 3.43 7.72
CA ASP A 227 -13.72 3.56 8.70
C ASP A 227 -13.83 2.56 9.84
N GLU A 228 -15.06 2.26 10.30
CA GLU A 228 -15.34 1.26 11.33
C GLU A 228 -15.03 -0.15 10.84
N LEU A 229 -15.45 -0.45 9.61
CA LEU A 229 -15.19 -1.74 8.98
C LEU A 229 -13.68 -1.92 8.72
N GLY A 230 -13.01 -0.91 8.20
CA GLY A 230 -11.55 -0.92 7.98
C GLY A 230 -10.78 -1.09 9.29
N ALA A 231 -11.17 -0.37 10.35
CA ALA A 231 -10.57 -0.50 11.67
C ALA A 231 -10.77 -1.88 12.31
N SER A 232 -11.83 -2.60 11.94
CA SER A 232 -12.05 -3.99 12.35
C SER A 232 -11.29 -4.98 11.48
N PHE A 233 -11.26 -4.76 10.16
CA PHE A 233 -10.60 -5.63 9.19
C PHE A 233 -9.09 -5.67 9.38
N LEU A 234 -8.43 -4.51 9.53
CA LEU A 234 -6.97 -4.41 9.59
C LEU A 234 -6.34 -5.23 10.73
N PRO A 235 -6.78 -5.16 11.99
CA PRO A 235 -6.22 -6.00 13.05
C PRO A 235 -6.37 -7.50 12.80
N MET A 236 -7.48 -7.93 12.20
CA MET A 236 -7.70 -9.33 11.83
C MET A 236 -6.75 -9.76 10.72
N ALA A 237 -6.53 -8.90 9.72
CA ALA A 237 -5.58 -9.15 8.63
C ALA A 237 -4.13 -9.22 9.15
N ILE A 238 -3.73 -8.31 10.05
CA ILE A 238 -2.42 -8.30 10.71
C ILE A 238 -2.21 -9.61 11.49
N ALA A 239 -3.20 -10.01 12.29
CA ALA A 239 -3.13 -11.26 13.05
C ALA A 239 -3.02 -12.50 12.14
N SER A 240 -3.62 -12.46 10.94
CA SER A 240 -3.48 -13.52 9.93
C SER A 240 -2.11 -13.53 9.25
N GLY A 241 -1.37 -12.39 9.26
CA GLY A 241 -0.02 -12.31 8.71
C GLY A 241 0.21 -11.22 7.67
N LEU A 242 -0.74 -10.29 7.46
CA LEU A 242 -0.53 -9.13 6.59
C LEU A 242 0.54 -8.22 7.19
N THR A 243 1.47 -7.69 6.37
CA THR A 243 2.60 -6.88 6.83
C THR A 243 2.51 -5.41 6.44
N SER A 244 1.64 -5.08 5.49
CA SER A 244 1.39 -3.71 5.03
C SER A 244 -0.02 -3.57 4.44
N ALA A 245 -0.51 -2.36 4.27
CA ALA A 245 -1.72 -2.09 3.50
C ALA A 245 -1.66 -0.71 2.83
N ILE A 246 -2.20 -0.64 1.61
CA ILE A 246 -2.55 0.60 0.93
C ILE A 246 -3.88 1.05 1.52
N MET A 247 -3.86 2.16 2.27
CA MET A 247 -4.98 2.57 3.10
C MET A 247 -5.08 4.08 3.30
N GLU A 248 -6.25 4.52 3.77
CA GLU A 248 -6.47 5.93 4.11
C GLU A 248 -5.71 6.32 5.40
N ALA A 249 -4.48 6.80 5.23
CA ALA A 249 -3.62 7.20 6.34
C ALA A 249 -4.15 8.40 7.15
N ARG A 250 -5.13 9.15 6.61
CA ARG A 250 -5.75 10.28 7.29
C ARG A 250 -6.93 9.87 8.19
N SER A 251 -7.35 8.59 8.16
CA SER A 251 -8.36 8.08 9.08
C SER A 251 -7.76 7.77 10.46
N PRO A 252 -7.99 8.59 11.50
CA PRO A 252 -7.42 8.35 12.82
C PRO A 252 -7.88 7.02 13.41
N ARG A 253 -9.06 6.55 13.01
CA ARG A 253 -9.66 5.30 13.49
C ARG A 253 -8.91 4.08 12.93
N MET A 254 -8.68 4.05 11.61
CA MET A 254 -7.93 2.98 10.97
C MET A 254 -6.46 2.94 11.42
N VAL A 255 -5.81 4.10 11.47
CA VAL A 255 -4.41 4.21 11.93
C VAL A 255 -4.28 3.81 13.40
N SER A 256 -5.22 4.18 14.25
CA SER A 256 -5.22 3.76 15.65
C SER A 256 -5.41 2.25 15.80
N ALA A 257 -6.26 1.62 14.98
CA ALA A 257 -6.47 0.18 14.99
C ALA A 257 -5.21 -0.59 14.57
N VAL A 258 -4.49 -0.11 13.55
CA VAL A 258 -3.19 -0.67 13.14
C VAL A 258 -2.16 -0.58 14.26
N LYS A 259 -1.98 0.61 14.86
CA LYS A 259 -1.01 0.80 15.96
C LYS A 259 -1.35 -0.02 17.19
N ALA A 260 -2.65 -0.18 17.51
CA ALA A 260 -3.10 -1.06 18.58
C ALA A 260 -2.80 -2.54 18.29
N ALA A 261 -2.99 -2.96 17.02
CA ALA A 261 -2.63 -4.31 16.60
C ALA A 261 -1.12 -4.57 16.73
N ASP A 262 -0.26 -3.61 16.37
CA ASP A 262 1.21 -3.74 16.57
C ASP A 262 1.57 -3.97 18.04
N VAL A 263 0.92 -3.27 18.98
CA VAL A 263 1.12 -3.49 20.41
C VAL A 263 0.70 -4.91 20.83
N VAL A 264 -0.51 -5.33 20.40
CA VAL A 264 -1.07 -6.64 20.77
C VAL A 264 -0.27 -7.79 20.16
N MET A 265 0.26 -7.60 18.95
CA MET A 265 1.09 -8.60 18.25
C MET A 265 2.57 -8.59 18.69
N GLY A 266 2.98 -7.64 19.54
CA GLY A 266 4.34 -7.52 20.05
C GLY A 266 5.32 -6.82 19.10
N ASN A 267 4.84 -6.20 18.03
CA ASN A 267 5.65 -5.46 17.05
C ASN A 267 5.98 -4.03 17.54
N ASP A 268 5.25 -3.50 18.52
CA ASP A 268 5.61 -2.26 19.24
C ASP A 268 6.12 -2.63 20.64
N GLU A 269 7.45 -2.77 20.78
CA GLU A 269 8.09 -3.23 22.00
C GLU A 269 7.71 -2.34 23.19
N TRP A 270 7.13 -2.95 24.22
CA TRP A 270 6.60 -2.27 25.42
C TRP A 270 5.54 -1.20 25.12
N GLY A 271 4.95 -1.18 23.92
CA GLY A 271 3.98 -0.18 23.50
C GLY A 271 4.55 1.25 23.45
N MET A 272 5.86 1.39 23.23
CA MET A 272 6.54 2.69 23.34
C MET A 272 6.05 3.70 22.31
N ALA A 273 5.81 3.28 21.07
CA ALA A 273 5.27 4.17 20.05
C ALA A 273 3.79 4.53 20.34
N TRP A 274 3.00 3.55 20.78
CA TRP A 274 1.60 3.78 21.20
C TRP A 274 1.50 4.79 22.34
N ILE A 275 2.31 4.62 23.41
CA ILE A 275 2.35 5.53 24.55
C ILE A 275 2.80 6.93 24.12
N GLY A 276 3.82 7.00 23.25
CA GLY A 276 4.31 8.27 22.70
C GLY A 276 3.24 9.03 21.95
N ASP A 277 2.52 8.35 21.04
CA ASP A 277 1.39 8.91 20.28
C ASP A 277 0.29 9.42 21.20
N TYR A 278 -0.09 8.62 22.20
CA TYR A 278 -1.13 9.02 23.15
C TYR A 278 -0.73 10.29 23.92
N ARG A 279 0.51 10.36 24.41
CA ARG A 279 1.02 11.54 25.11
C ARG A 279 1.04 12.79 24.22
N SER A 280 1.44 12.65 22.97
CA SER A 280 1.44 13.75 21.99
C SER A 280 0.02 14.26 21.72
N LYS A 281 -0.95 13.35 21.54
CA LYS A 281 -2.36 13.70 21.36
C LYS A 281 -2.92 14.44 22.58
N MET A 282 -2.64 13.96 23.80
CA MET A 282 -3.10 14.60 25.02
C MET A 282 -2.50 15.98 25.23
N ALA A 283 -1.21 16.15 24.90
CA ALA A 283 -0.56 17.46 24.94
C ALA A 283 -1.20 18.46 23.95
N ALA A 284 -1.52 18.02 22.72
CA ALA A 284 -2.20 18.84 21.74
C ALA A 284 -3.61 19.25 22.18
N VAL A 285 -4.39 18.32 22.76
CA VAL A 285 -5.72 18.60 23.32
C VAL A 285 -5.64 19.63 24.45
N LYS A 286 -4.66 19.47 25.34
CA LYS A 286 -4.45 20.42 26.45
C LYS A 286 -4.10 21.82 25.94
N ALA A 287 -3.16 21.91 24.99
CA ALA A 287 -2.77 23.21 24.40
C ALA A 287 -3.96 23.91 23.69
N ALA A 288 -4.79 23.12 22.97
CA ALA A 288 -5.99 23.67 22.33
C ALA A 288 -7.01 24.17 23.36
N ALA A 289 -7.22 23.46 24.47
CA ALA A 289 -8.11 23.91 25.54
C ALA A 289 -7.61 25.18 26.24
N GLU A 290 -6.30 25.30 26.49
CA GLU A 290 -5.68 26.48 27.06
C GLU A 290 -5.81 27.70 26.13
N ALA A 291 -5.62 27.52 24.82
CA ALA A 291 -5.79 28.58 23.83
C ALA A 291 -7.23 29.10 23.76
N LEU A 292 -8.24 28.22 23.91
CA LEU A 292 -9.65 28.63 23.98
C LEU A 292 -10.02 29.36 25.28
N ALA A 293 -9.38 29.00 26.40
CA ALA A 293 -9.63 29.65 27.69
C ALA A 293 -9.04 31.06 27.82
N THR A 294 -8.12 31.43 26.89
CA THR A 294 -7.46 32.74 26.86
C THR A 294 -8.07 33.71 25.85
N GLN A 295 -9.09 33.31 25.12
CA GLN A 295 -9.94 34.11 24.24
C GLN A 295 -11.22 34.56 24.95
#